data_4242e087f156348d57b5f62211834573
#
_entry.id   4242e087f156348d57b5f62211834573
#
_cell.length_a   1.000
_cell.length_b   1.000
_cell.length_c   1.000
_cell.angle_alpha   90.00
_cell.angle_beta   90.00
_cell.angle_gamma   90.00
#
_symmetry.space_group_name_H-M   'P 1'
#
loop_
_entity.id
_entity.type
_entity.pdbx_description
1 polymer ?
#
loop_
_entity_poly.entity_id
_entity_poly.type
_entity_poly.pdbx_seq_one_letter_code
_entity_poly.pdbx_strand_id
1 'polypeptide(L)'
;MGRRSGAPSGICFFPQAKALDDIYSAFPSATWVLPTRPVNHWLRSINSWRNIKGILAGCSLPGLPAHSSNITEQQLAAFYVSHYEQVRRFARQHSRIKLVEVELEAEGAAETMRAAFGFDKSSAGEACWGNRNCFSSCSIVSTVAAAARRWLPGM
;
A
#
# COMPACT_ATOMS: atom_id res chain seq x y z
N MET A 1 -23.50 -2.41 -35.31
CA MET A 1 -22.11 -2.71 -34.90
C MET A 1 -22.00 -2.43 -33.41
N GLY A 2 -22.17 -3.46 -32.57
CA GLY A 2 -22.14 -3.36 -31.13
C GLY A 2 -20.68 -3.36 -30.64
N ARG A 3 -20.25 -2.29 -29.98
CA ARG A 3 -18.97 -2.28 -29.22
C ARG A 3 -19.14 -3.21 -28.02
N ARG A 4 -18.50 -4.35 -28.06
CA ARG A 4 -18.29 -5.17 -26.86
C ARG A 4 -17.37 -4.38 -25.95
N SER A 5 -17.93 -3.77 -24.90
CA SER A 5 -17.17 -3.29 -23.75
C SER A 5 -16.75 -4.50 -22.90
N GLY A 6 -15.79 -5.27 -23.41
CA GLY A 6 -15.11 -6.25 -22.60
C GLY A 6 -14.24 -5.49 -21.63
N ALA A 7 -14.67 -5.35 -20.37
CA ALA A 7 -13.75 -5.05 -19.31
C ALA A 7 -12.65 -6.13 -19.34
N PRO A 8 -11.37 -5.76 -19.31
CA PRO A 8 -10.33 -6.76 -19.23
C PRO A 8 -10.61 -7.57 -17.98
N SER A 9 -10.66 -8.89 -18.10
CA SER A 9 -10.67 -9.83 -16.99
C SER A 9 -9.30 -9.74 -16.31
N GLY A 10 -8.97 -8.55 -15.80
CA GLY A 10 -7.75 -8.28 -15.08
C GLY A 10 -7.81 -9.04 -13.77
N ILE A 11 -6.86 -9.92 -13.57
CA ILE A 11 -6.65 -10.59 -12.28
C ILE A 11 -6.49 -9.50 -11.25
N CYS A 12 -7.49 -9.37 -10.38
CA CYS A 12 -7.50 -8.36 -9.34
C CYS A 12 -6.60 -8.85 -8.21
N PHE A 13 -5.38 -8.39 -8.19
CA PHE A 13 -4.37 -8.79 -7.22
C PHE A 13 -4.15 -7.69 -6.18
N PHE A 14 -4.72 -7.89 -4.99
CA PHE A 14 -4.49 -7.06 -3.81
C PHE A 14 -3.89 -7.94 -2.69
N PRO A 15 -2.60 -8.25 -2.76
CA PRO A 15 -1.96 -9.18 -1.82
C PRO A 15 -2.07 -8.70 -0.39
N GLN A 16 -1.95 -7.40 -0.15
CA GLN A 16 -2.08 -6.79 1.17
C GLN A 16 -3.45 -6.99 1.82
N ALA A 17 -4.48 -7.34 1.06
CA ALA A 17 -5.83 -7.60 1.59
C ALA A 17 -6.22 -9.09 1.57
N LYS A 18 -5.57 -9.91 0.75
CA LYS A 18 -5.99 -11.30 0.49
C LYS A 18 -4.93 -12.36 0.78
N ALA A 19 -3.66 -11.98 0.84
CA ALA A 19 -2.53 -12.91 0.85
C ALA A 19 -1.54 -12.61 1.98
N LEU A 20 -2.01 -12.18 3.14
CA LEU A 20 -1.13 -11.87 4.27
C LEU A 20 -0.35 -13.10 4.73
N ASP A 21 -0.99 -14.28 4.76
CA ASP A 21 -0.34 -15.54 5.12
C ASP A 21 0.75 -15.93 4.11
N ASP A 22 0.49 -15.75 2.81
CA ASP A 22 1.47 -16.05 1.76
C ASP A 22 2.67 -15.10 1.86
N ILE A 23 2.42 -13.80 2.07
CA ILE A 23 3.47 -12.80 2.29
C ILE A 23 4.30 -13.16 3.51
N TYR A 24 3.65 -13.52 4.63
CA TYR A 24 4.34 -13.91 5.85
C TYR A 24 5.15 -15.19 5.65
N SER A 25 4.60 -16.18 4.97
CA SER A 25 5.28 -17.45 4.70
C SER A 25 6.53 -17.24 3.86
N ALA A 26 6.47 -16.34 2.87
CA ALA A 26 7.61 -16.00 2.03
C ALA A 26 8.65 -15.12 2.74
N PHE A 27 8.19 -14.23 3.63
CA PHE A 27 9.03 -13.22 4.28
C PHE A 27 8.70 -13.07 5.77
N PRO A 28 8.96 -14.10 6.60
CA PRO A 28 8.49 -14.14 7.99
C PRO A 28 9.13 -13.10 8.92
N SER A 29 10.28 -12.57 8.56
CA SER A 29 11.00 -11.54 9.35
C SER A 29 11.00 -10.16 8.68
N ALA A 30 10.10 -9.93 7.73
CA ALA A 30 10.02 -8.65 7.05
C ALA A 30 9.51 -7.54 7.98
N THR A 31 9.98 -6.32 7.72
CA THR A 31 9.35 -5.12 8.27
C THR A 31 8.16 -4.75 7.39
N TRP A 32 6.97 -4.74 7.97
CA TRP A 32 5.74 -4.35 7.30
C TRP A 32 5.49 -2.87 7.57
N VAL A 33 5.30 -2.10 6.54
CA VAL A 33 4.93 -0.68 6.66
C VAL A 33 3.44 -0.55 6.40
N LEU A 34 2.72 -0.01 7.37
CA LEU A 34 1.30 0.31 7.25
C LEU A 34 1.14 1.83 7.16
N PRO A 35 1.02 2.38 5.95
CA PRO A 35 0.79 3.81 5.78
C PRO A 35 -0.63 4.17 6.19
N THR A 36 -0.79 5.07 7.14
CA THR A 36 -2.10 5.54 7.63
C THR A 36 -2.34 6.99 7.25
N ARG A 37 -3.61 7.38 7.24
CA ARG A 37 -4.07 8.76 7.09
C ARG A 37 -5.50 8.89 7.62
N PRO A 38 -5.99 10.11 7.91
CA PRO A 38 -7.40 10.31 8.25
C PRO A 38 -8.34 9.76 7.16
N VAL A 39 -9.38 9.03 7.56
CA VAL A 39 -10.30 8.35 6.63
C VAL A 39 -10.90 9.29 5.59
N ASN A 40 -11.28 10.51 6.00
CA ASN A 40 -11.81 11.53 5.11
C ASN A 40 -10.78 11.99 4.05
N HIS A 41 -9.49 12.01 4.38
CA HIS A 41 -8.42 12.32 3.43
C HIS A 41 -8.21 11.17 2.45
N TRP A 42 -8.27 9.93 2.95
CA TRP A 42 -8.22 8.75 2.09
C TRP A 42 -9.40 8.70 1.12
N LEU A 43 -10.62 8.96 1.58
CA LEU A 43 -11.82 9.01 0.73
C LEU A 43 -11.70 10.09 -0.36
N ARG A 44 -11.20 11.28 -0.02
CA ARG A 44 -10.93 12.33 -1.04
C ARG A 44 -9.93 11.84 -2.09
N SER A 45 -8.88 11.17 -1.66
CA SER A 45 -7.88 10.60 -2.58
C SER A 45 -8.49 9.55 -3.51
N ILE A 46 -9.26 8.60 -2.97
CA ILE A 46 -9.96 7.58 -3.76
C ILE A 46 -10.93 8.23 -4.77
N ASN A 47 -11.67 9.25 -4.34
CA ASN A 47 -12.61 9.94 -5.22
C ASN A 47 -11.92 10.71 -6.37
N SER A 48 -10.67 11.13 -6.18
CA SER A 48 -9.89 11.82 -7.22
C SER A 48 -9.35 10.86 -8.31
N TRP A 49 -9.30 9.57 -8.05
CA TRP A 49 -8.79 8.59 -9.01
C TRP A 49 -9.89 8.12 -9.95
N ARG A 50 -9.71 8.42 -11.22
CA ARG A 50 -10.73 8.29 -12.27
C ARG A 50 -11.45 6.94 -12.34
N ASN A 51 -10.83 5.83 -11.96
CA ASN A 51 -11.40 4.49 -12.14
C ASN A 51 -11.21 3.55 -10.94
N ILE A 52 -10.70 4.02 -9.83
CA ILE A 52 -10.35 3.17 -8.69
C ILE A 52 -11.56 2.46 -8.10
N LYS A 53 -12.71 3.15 -8.01
CA LYS A 53 -13.96 2.54 -7.49
C LYS A 53 -14.41 1.37 -8.37
N GLY A 54 -14.31 1.53 -9.70
CA GLY A 54 -14.62 0.44 -10.64
C GLY A 54 -13.66 -0.74 -10.51
N ILE A 55 -12.38 -0.45 -10.29
CA ILE A 55 -11.37 -1.48 -10.03
C ILE A 55 -11.68 -2.20 -8.72
N LEU A 56 -11.92 -1.48 -7.63
CA LEU A 56 -12.25 -2.07 -6.32
C LEU A 56 -13.55 -2.89 -6.38
N ALA A 57 -14.55 -2.42 -7.12
CA ALA A 57 -15.79 -3.13 -7.34
C ALA A 57 -15.61 -4.47 -8.08
N GLY A 58 -14.69 -4.48 -9.06
CA GLY A 58 -14.34 -5.70 -9.79
C GLY A 58 -13.52 -6.71 -8.98
N CYS A 59 -12.95 -6.27 -7.87
CA CYS A 59 -12.07 -7.08 -7.06
C CYS A 59 -12.82 -7.61 -5.84
N SER A 60 -13.26 -8.80 -5.75
CA SER A 60 -13.92 -9.36 -4.55
C SER A 60 -13.04 -9.17 -3.28
N LEU A 61 -12.98 -7.94 -2.78
CA LEU A 61 -12.20 -7.57 -1.59
C LEU A 61 -13.03 -7.83 -0.33
N PRO A 62 -12.42 -8.33 0.75
CA PRO A 62 -13.11 -8.52 2.02
C PRO A 62 -13.72 -7.20 2.51
N GLY A 63 -15.02 -7.21 2.82
CA GLY A 63 -15.73 -6.02 3.33
C GLY A 63 -16.24 -5.06 2.25
N LEU A 64 -15.98 -5.31 0.97
CA LEU A 64 -16.61 -4.59 -0.13
C LEU A 64 -17.62 -5.46 -0.88
N PRO A 65 -18.72 -4.87 -1.38
CA PRO A 65 -19.68 -5.62 -2.19
C PRO A 65 -19.01 -6.08 -3.50
N ALA A 66 -19.02 -7.39 -3.74
CA ALA A 66 -18.46 -7.96 -4.95
C ALA A 66 -19.30 -7.54 -6.18
N HIS A 67 -18.61 -7.18 -7.26
CA HIS A 67 -19.21 -6.83 -8.56
C HIS A 67 -20.25 -5.69 -8.51
N SER A 68 -20.20 -4.85 -7.50
CA SER A 68 -21.06 -3.68 -7.38
C SER A 68 -20.45 -2.49 -8.14
N SER A 69 -21.17 -1.96 -9.13
CA SER A 69 -20.76 -0.73 -9.81
C SER A 69 -20.87 0.52 -8.90
N ASN A 70 -21.42 0.39 -7.71
CA ASN A 70 -21.81 1.51 -6.86
C ASN A 70 -21.35 1.31 -5.42
N ILE A 71 -20.02 1.41 -5.18
CA ILE A 71 -19.47 1.40 -3.83
C ILE A 71 -19.69 2.75 -3.18
N THR A 72 -20.40 2.77 -2.04
CA THR A 72 -20.64 4.00 -1.27
C THR A 72 -19.39 4.43 -0.47
N GLU A 73 -19.32 5.69 -0.10
CA GLU A 73 -18.24 6.19 0.76
C GLU A 73 -18.23 5.53 2.13
N GLN A 74 -19.40 5.21 2.67
CA GLN A 74 -19.51 4.48 3.93
C GLN A 74 -18.91 3.06 3.82
N GLN A 75 -19.15 2.35 2.70
CA GLN A 75 -18.54 1.05 2.46
C GLN A 75 -17.02 1.14 2.28
N LEU A 76 -16.55 2.17 1.59
CA LEU A 76 -15.11 2.43 1.45
C LEU A 76 -14.46 2.75 2.80
N ALA A 77 -15.10 3.59 3.62
CA ALA A 77 -14.60 3.91 4.96
C ALA A 77 -14.53 2.66 5.85
N ALA A 78 -15.58 1.85 5.84
CA ALA A 78 -15.61 0.59 6.59
C ALA A 78 -14.52 -0.39 6.11
N PHE A 79 -14.34 -0.52 4.80
CA PHE A 79 -13.26 -1.31 4.22
C PHE A 79 -11.88 -0.82 4.68
N TYR A 80 -11.64 0.49 4.62
CA TYR A 80 -10.39 1.09 5.06
C TYR A 80 -10.09 0.71 6.52
N VAL A 81 -11.02 0.96 7.42
CA VAL A 81 -10.85 0.67 8.85
C VAL A 81 -10.63 -0.82 9.08
N SER A 82 -11.47 -1.67 8.48
CA SER A 82 -11.38 -3.13 8.68
C SER A 82 -10.07 -3.72 8.16
N HIS A 83 -9.55 -3.20 7.05
CA HIS A 83 -8.27 -3.62 6.49
C HIS A 83 -7.11 -3.29 7.45
N TYR A 84 -7.08 -2.09 8.00
CA TYR A 84 -6.04 -1.69 8.97
C TYR A 84 -6.07 -2.56 10.23
N GLU A 85 -7.27 -2.82 10.75
CA GLU A 85 -7.42 -3.71 11.90
C GLU A 85 -7.03 -5.16 11.59
N GLN A 86 -7.28 -5.63 10.38
CA GLN A 86 -6.83 -6.95 9.91
C GLN A 86 -5.30 -7.03 9.93
N VAL A 87 -4.60 -6.06 9.34
CA VAL A 87 -3.13 -6.04 9.30
C VAL A 87 -2.53 -5.95 10.70
N ARG A 88 -3.07 -5.08 11.57
CA ARG A 88 -2.63 -4.97 12.97
C ARG A 88 -2.82 -6.27 13.73
N ARG A 89 -3.98 -6.91 13.57
CA ARG A 89 -4.28 -8.20 14.20
C ARG A 89 -3.31 -9.27 13.72
N PHE A 90 -3.11 -9.35 12.42
CA PHE A 90 -2.19 -10.29 11.83
C PHE A 90 -0.76 -10.11 12.37
N ALA A 91 -0.26 -8.88 12.41
CA ALA A 91 1.07 -8.59 12.95
C ALA A 91 1.20 -8.97 14.44
N ARG A 92 0.15 -8.73 15.25
CA ARG A 92 0.15 -9.17 16.66
C ARG A 92 0.19 -10.69 16.85
N GLN A 93 -0.37 -11.44 15.92
CA GLN A 93 -0.37 -12.91 15.94
C GLN A 93 0.96 -13.52 15.48
N HIS A 94 1.80 -12.73 14.81
CA HIS A 94 3.05 -13.17 14.19
C HIS A 94 4.24 -12.37 14.72
N SER A 95 4.80 -12.80 15.85
CA SER A 95 5.83 -12.07 16.60
C SER A 95 7.13 -11.74 15.85
N ARG A 96 7.37 -12.39 14.71
CA ARG A 96 8.52 -12.10 13.85
C ARG A 96 8.30 -10.92 12.90
N ILE A 97 7.05 -10.47 12.72
CA ILE A 97 6.75 -9.28 11.92
C ILE A 97 7.06 -8.04 12.74
N LYS A 98 7.88 -7.15 12.20
CA LYS A 98 7.99 -5.78 12.70
C LYS A 98 6.98 -4.92 11.95
N LEU A 99 5.87 -4.54 12.60
CA LEU A 99 4.91 -3.59 12.02
C LEU A 99 5.33 -2.16 12.32
N VAL A 100 5.43 -1.33 11.31
CA VAL A 100 5.71 0.11 11.39
C VAL A 100 4.51 0.85 10.83
N GLU A 101 3.76 1.54 11.69
CA GLU A 101 2.67 2.40 11.26
C GLU A 101 3.19 3.81 10.99
N VAL A 102 2.84 4.37 9.84
CA VAL A 102 3.30 5.69 9.42
C VAL A 102 2.11 6.54 9.01
N GLU A 103 1.80 7.55 9.80
CA GLU A 103 0.80 8.54 9.41
C GLU A 103 1.40 9.48 8.37
N LEU A 104 0.96 9.33 7.11
CA LEU A 104 1.57 9.98 5.95
C LEU A 104 1.56 11.50 6.01
N GLU A 105 0.60 12.07 6.72
CA GLU A 105 0.37 13.52 6.82
C GLU A 105 0.92 14.12 8.12
N ALA A 106 1.49 13.30 9.01
CA ALA A 106 2.12 13.77 10.23
C ALA A 106 3.54 14.31 9.95
N GLU A 107 3.93 15.35 10.68
CA GLU A 107 5.27 15.94 10.58
C GLU A 107 6.38 14.91 10.86
N GLY A 108 6.15 13.94 11.73
CA GLY A 108 7.10 12.88 12.09
C GLY A 108 7.16 11.67 11.13
N ALA A 109 6.42 11.67 10.01
CA ALA A 109 6.34 10.51 9.13
C ALA A 109 7.72 10.08 8.57
N ALA A 110 8.53 11.03 8.12
CA ALA A 110 9.87 10.77 7.61
C ALA A 110 10.79 10.21 8.72
N GLU A 111 10.69 10.71 9.94
CA GLU A 111 11.47 10.25 11.08
C GLU A 111 11.10 8.82 11.47
N THR A 112 9.80 8.51 11.49
CA THR A 112 9.29 7.15 11.73
C THR A 112 9.89 6.16 10.73
N MET A 113 9.93 6.51 9.44
CA MET A 113 10.54 5.68 8.40
C MET A 113 12.04 5.54 8.57
N ARG A 114 12.74 6.65 8.86
CA ARG A 114 14.19 6.60 9.12
C ARG A 114 14.53 5.69 10.29
N ALA A 115 13.84 5.86 11.40
CA ALA A 115 14.03 5.03 12.59
C ALA A 115 13.75 3.54 12.33
N ALA A 116 12.74 3.24 11.53
CA ALA A 116 12.36 1.87 11.20
C ALA A 116 13.42 1.14 10.37
N PHE A 117 14.08 1.84 9.44
CA PHE A 117 15.01 1.26 8.46
C PHE A 117 16.47 1.65 8.66
N GLY A 118 16.79 2.47 9.66
CA GLY A 118 18.16 2.88 9.94
C GLY A 118 18.74 3.82 8.88
N PHE A 119 17.92 4.61 8.19
CA PHE A 119 18.42 5.56 7.21
C PHE A 119 19.08 6.75 7.88
N ASP A 120 20.27 7.12 7.42
CA ASP A 120 21.00 8.30 7.90
C ASP A 120 20.28 9.60 7.48
N LYS A 121 20.37 10.64 8.35
CA LYS A 121 19.82 11.98 8.06
C LYS A 121 20.48 12.65 6.86
N SER A 122 21.72 12.27 6.53
CA SER A 122 22.46 12.78 5.36
C SER A 122 21.97 12.20 4.03
N SER A 123 21.24 11.09 4.05
CA SER A 123 20.67 10.55 2.84
C SER A 123 19.50 11.43 2.37
N ALA A 124 19.38 11.62 1.07
CA ALA A 124 18.40 12.49 0.39
C ALA A 124 16.92 12.28 0.76
N GLY A 125 16.66 11.53 1.86
CA GLY A 125 15.35 11.13 2.33
C GLY A 125 14.41 12.30 2.70
N GLU A 126 14.95 13.42 3.20
CA GLU A 126 14.11 14.59 3.54
C GLU A 126 13.53 15.27 2.29
N ALA A 127 14.31 15.34 1.22
CA ALA A 127 13.86 15.92 -0.05
C ALA A 127 12.78 15.07 -0.75
N CYS A 128 12.70 13.77 -0.40
CA CYS A 128 11.76 12.82 -1.01
C CYS A 128 10.47 12.67 -0.22
N TRP A 129 10.43 13.10 1.04
CA TRP A 129 9.26 13.01 1.89
C TRP A 129 8.45 14.31 1.79
N GLY A 130 7.66 14.44 0.78
CA GLY A 130 6.77 15.57 0.60
C GLY A 130 5.51 15.16 -0.16
N ASN A 131 4.49 16.01 -0.13
CA ASN A 131 3.22 15.82 -0.86
C ASN A 131 3.38 15.88 -2.40
N ARG A 132 4.59 15.67 -2.93
CA ARG A 132 4.90 15.68 -4.35
C ARG A 132 5.33 14.29 -4.79
N ASN A 133 4.90 13.87 -5.97
CA ASN A 133 5.44 12.70 -6.64
C ASN A 133 6.93 12.90 -6.93
N CYS A 134 7.79 12.51 -6.00
CA CYS A 134 9.24 12.68 -6.08
C CYS A 134 9.93 11.68 -7.02
N PHE A 135 9.19 10.93 -7.84
CA PHE A 135 9.77 9.90 -8.69
C PHE A 135 10.82 10.40 -9.69
N SER A 136 10.84 11.70 -10.01
CA SER A 136 11.78 12.26 -10.98
C SER A 136 13.09 12.81 -10.38
N SER A 137 13.21 12.95 -9.06
CA SER A 137 14.37 13.59 -8.43
C SER A 137 14.99 12.82 -7.26
N CYS A 138 14.46 11.65 -6.93
CA CYS A 138 14.93 10.88 -5.79
C CYS A 138 15.97 9.83 -6.21
N SER A 139 17.24 10.10 -5.92
CA SER A 139 18.38 9.17 -6.17
C SER A 139 18.29 7.84 -5.41
N ILE A 140 17.29 7.65 -4.53
CA ILE A 140 17.08 6.41 -3.79
C ILE A 140 16.77 5.23 -4.72
N VAL A 141 16.16 5.48 -5.88
CA VAL A 141 15.87 4.45 -6.88
C VAL A 141 17.15 3.75 -7.36
N SER A 142 18.28 4.45 -7.42
CA SER A 142 19.56 3.87 -7.84
C SER A 142 20.16 2.92 -6.80
N THR A 143 19.97 3.20 -5.52
CA THR A 143 20.55 2.38 -4.43
C THR A 143 19.76 1.08 -4.22
N VAL A 144 18.43 1.14 -4.28
CA VAL A 144 17.58 -0.06 -4.18
C VAL A 144 17.72 -0.94 -5.43
N ALA A 145 17.80 -0.34 -6.63
CA ALA A 145 18.04 -1.07 -7.87
C ALA A 145 19.43 -1.71 -7.92
N ALA A 146 20.45 -1.09 -7.30
CA ALA A 146 21.80 -1.67 -7.17
C ALA A 146 21.81 -2.83 -6.18
N ALA A 147 21.07 -2.75 -5.08
CA ALA A 147 20.93 -3.85 -4.13
C ALA A 147 20.16 -5.03 -4.73
N ALA A 148 19.07 -4.77 -5.45
CA ALA A 148 18.27 -5.81 -6.11
C ALA A 148 19.07 -6.57 -7.18
N ARG A 149 19.94 -5.89 -7.95
CA ARG A 149 20.84 -6.53 -8.94
C ARG A 149 21.92 -7.41 -8.31
N ARG A 150 22.24 -7.20 -7.05
CA ARG A 150 23.23 -8.02 -6.32
C ARG A 150 22.66 -9.35 -5.83
N TRP A 151 21.32 -9.48 -5.80
CA TRP A 151 20.60 -10.66 -5.32
C TRP A 151 20.01 -11.53 -6.43
N LEU A 152 20.11 -11.11 -7.70
CA LEU A 152 19.67 -11.88 -8.88
C LEU A 152 20.81 -12.00 -9.89
N PRO A 153 21.85 -12.82 -9.62
CA PRO A 153 22.82 -13.16 -10.65
C PRO A 153 22.18 -14.21 -11.57
N GLY A 154 21.75 -13.78 -12.77
CA GLY A 154 21.41 -14.68 -13.87
C GLY A 154 19.92 -14.85 -14.15
N MET A 155 19.24 -13.82 -14.63
CA MET A 155 18.15 -13.90 -15.60
C MET A 155 18.44 -12.95 -16.75
#